data_2469dfdf9b21038fdfb4d73781adaf2f
#
_entry.id   2469dfdf9b21038fdfb4d73781adaf2f
#
_cell.length_a   1.000
_cell.length_b   1.000
_cell.length_c   1.000
_cell.angle_alpha   90.00
_cell.angle_beta   90.00
_cell.angle_gamma   90.00
#
_symmetry.space_group_name_H-M   'P 1'
#
loop_
_entity.id
_entity.type
_entity.pdbx_description
1 polymer ?
#
loop_
_entity_poly.entity_id
_entity_poly.type
_entity_poly.pdbx_seq_one_letter_code
_entity_poly.pdbx_strand_id
1 'polypeptide(L)'
;AGPIWLGDNSSQMKLAIERLYACSSILNDDGQYAYYGRAGGCLITGNEDGIKHCASNVLYSLQHLGYSIPPQADAGWIGEAGPGASYGDDGLGLDNDFTNRNTSFMTWNLMHLAKLLKDAGGFPVGGNQRSEWDAGCHSGYENPEYR
;
A
#
# COMPACT_ATOMS: atom_id res chain seq x y z
N ALA A 1 -7.95 3.62 3.40
CA ALA A 1 -8.39 5.00 3.21
C ALA A 1 -8.19 5.79 4.50
N GLY A 2 -7.82 7.07 4.39
CA GLY A 2 -7.63 7.94 5.55
C GLY A 2 -7.70 9.42 5.22
N PRO A 3 -8.01 10.25 6.24
CA PRO A 3 -8.02 11.69 6.09
C PRO A 3 -6.62 12.30 6.22
N ILE A 4 -6.48 13.51 5.68
CA ILE A 4 -5.36 14.40 5.97
C ILE A 4 -5.71 15.17 7.26
N TRP A 5 -4.82 15.14 8.24
CA TRP A 5 -4.93 15.94 9.46
C TRP A 5 -3.61 16.65 9.74
N LEU A 6 -3.65 17.98 9.76
CA LEU A 6 -2.45 18.84 9.95
C LEU A 6 -1.33 18.52 8.94
N GLY A 7 -1.71 18.28 7.68
CA GLY A 7 -0.77 17.96 6.61
C GLY A 7 -0.23 16.53 6.63
N ASP A 8 -0.68 15.67 7.53
CA ASP A 8 -0.18 14.29 7.70
C ASP A 8 -1.32 13.28 7.84
N ASN A 9 -0.99 12.00 7.89
CA ASN A 9 -1.92 10.92 8.16
C ASN A 9 -2.52 11.06 9.57
N SER A 10 -3.81 10.74 9.69
CA SER A 10 -4.46 10.72 11.00
C SER A 10 -3.79 9.72 11.95
N SER A 11 -3.93 9.95 13.25
CA SER A 11 -3.46 9.02 14.27
C SER A 11 -4.05 7.61 14.11
N GLN A 12 -5.28 7.50 13.61
CA GLN A 12 -5.92 6.20 13.34
C GLN A 12 -5.25 5.46 12.17
N MET A 13 -4.86 6.17 11.12
CA MET A 13 -4.09 5.58 10.02
C MET A 13 -2.72 5.12 10.52
N LYS A 14 -2.05 5.95 11.31
CA LYS A 14 -0.76 5.61 11.91
C LYS A 14 -0.87 4.39 12.81
N LEU A 15 -1.89 4.34 13.65
CA LEU A 15 -2.16 3.18 14.51
C LEU A 15 -2.38 1.89 13.70
N ALA A 16 -3.12 1.98 12.58
CA ALA A 16 -3.31 0.82 11.70
C ALA A 16 -1.97 0.32 11.12
N ILE A 17 -1.11 1.24 10.64
CA ILE A 17 0.22 0.91 10.12
C ILE A 17 1.08 0.26 11.22
N GLU A 18 1.08 0.81 12.43
CA GLU A 18 1.86 0.28 13.56
C GLU A 18 1.37 -1.11 13.99
N ARG A 19 0.06 -1.38 13.90
CA ARG A 19 -0.48 -2.72 14.15
C ARG A 19 -0.09 -3.73 13.06
N LEU A 20 -0.05 -3.31 11.80
CA LEU A 20 0.51 -4.15 10.73
C LEU A 20 2.00 -4.42 11.00
N TYR A 21 2.75 -3.40 11.41
CA TYR A 21 4.16 -3.55 11.76
C TYR A 21 4.39 -4.50 12.94
N ALA A 22 3.49 -4.56 13.89
CA ALA A 22 3.57 -5.52 15.01
C ALA A 22 3.58 -6.98 14.54
N CYS A 23 3.08 -7.27 13.34
CA CYS A 23 3.10 -8.60 12.72
C CYS A 23 4.28 -8.79 11.74
N SER A 24 5.23 -7.86 11.67
CA SER A 24 6.31 -7.87 10.68
C SER A 24 7.32 -9.01 10.87
N SER A 25 7.37 -9.63 12.05
CA SER A 25 8.23 -10.79 12.30
C SER A 25 7.56 -12.13 11.99
N ILE A 26 6.27 -12.13 11.67
CA ILE A 26 5.54 -13.36 11.31
C ILE A 26 5.97 -13.77 9.89
N LEU A 27 6.23 -15.07 9.72
CA LEU A 27 6.59 -15.64 8.43
C LEU A 27 5.42 -16.46 7.88
N ASN A 28 5.36 -16.55 6.55
CA ASN A 28 4.47 -17.49 5.84
C ASN A 28 5.10 -18.89 5.80
N ASP A 29 4.38 -19.85 5.20
CA ASP A 29 4.83 -21.24 5.10
C ASP A 29 6.10 -21.41 4.26
N ASP A 30 6.42 -20.44 3.39
CA ASP A 30 7.61 -20.40 2.57
C ASP A 30 8.82 -19.75 3.29
N GLY A 31 8.65 -19.29 4.52
CA GLY A 31 9.70 -18.62 5.30
C GLY A 31 9.93 -17.15 4.92
N GLN A 32 9.07 -16.56 4.10
CA GLN A 32 9.05 -15.13 3.77
C GLN A 32 8.22 -14.36 4.80
N TYR A 33 8.31 -13.03 4.81
CA TYR A 33 7.43 -12.20 5.64
C TYR A 33 5.95 -12.39 5.28
N ALA A 34 5.08 -12.39 6.28
CA ALA A 34 3.66 -12.75 6.15
C ALA A 34 2.85 -11.94 5.13
N TYR A 35 3.31 -10.73 4.80
CA TYR A 35 2.62 -9.87 3.83
C TYR A 35 3.08 -10.06 2.38
N TYR A 36 4.08 -10.89 2.12
CA TYR A 36 4.47 -11.23 0.75
C TYR A 36 3.30 -11.89 0.01
N GLY A 37 3.17 -11.58 -1.28
CA GLY A 37 2.03 -12.04 -2.08
C GLY A 37 0.74 -11.23 -1.92
N ARG A 38 0.75 -10.15 -1.12
CA ARG A 38 -0.37 -9.23 -0.97
C ARG A 38 -0.13 -7.95 -1.76
N ALA A 39 -1.20 -7.34 -2.28
CA ALA A 39 -1.14 -6.05 -2.95
C ALA A 39 -1.62 -4.93 -2.02
N GLY A 40 -1.03 -3.75 -2.13
CA GLY A 40 -1.34 -2.59 -1.30
C GLY A 40 -1.52 -1.30 -2.08
N GLY A 41 -2.42 -0.44 -1.60
CA GLY A 41 -2.67 0.89 -2.14
C GLY A 41 -3.38 1.75 -1.11
N CYS A 42 -3.59 3.03 -1.39
CA CYS A 42 -4.26 3.92 -0.46
C CYS A 42 -5.16 4.97 -1.11
N LEU A 43 -6.18 5.39 -0.37
CA LEU A 43 -7.06 6.51 -0.68
C LEU A 43 -6.89 7.58 0.40
N ILE A 44 -6.60 8.80 -0.01
CA ILE A 44 -6.41 9.93 0.91
C ILE A 44 -7.39 11.04 0.55
N THR A 45 -8.10 11.58 1.53
CA THR A 45 -9.00 12.70 1.34
C THR A 45 -8.81 13.75 2.42
N GLY A 46 -9.11 14.99 2.10
CA GLY A 46 -9.07 16.09 3.06
C GLY A 46 -9.35 17.44 2.42
N ASN A 47 -9.30 18.46 3.22
CA ASN A 47 -9.37 19.87 2.82
C ASN A 47 -8.16 20.67 3.35
N GLU A 48 -7.03 19.99 3.42
CA GLU A 48 -5.73 20.53 3.80
C GLU A 48 -4.68 20.03 2.80
N ASP A 49 -3.55 20.70 2.71
CA ASP A 49 -2.39 20.22 1.97
C ASP A 49 -1.85 18.91 2.57
N GLY A 50 -1.23 18.08 1.76
CA GLY A 50 -0.52 16.91 2.25
C GLY A 50 -0.96 15.57 1.66
N ILE A 51 -1.83 15.56 0.65
CA ILE A 51 -2.30 14.31 0.03
C ILE A 51 -1.15 13.39 -0.42
N LYS A 52 -0.14 13.95 -1.10
CA LYS A 52 1.00 13.15 -1.58
C LYS A 52 1.96 12.76 -0.47
N HIS A 53 2.12 13.58 0.56
CA HIS A 53 2.86 13.22 1.75
C HIS A 53 2.21 12.03 2.46
N CYS A 54 0.91 12.11 2.72
CA CYS A 54 0.15 11.02 3.35
C CYS A 54 0.21 9.73 2.53
N ALA A 55 -0.02 9.82 1.22
CA ALA A 55 0.01 8.68 0.32
C ALA A 55 1.40 8.02 0.29
N SER A 56 2.47 8.80 0.14
CA SER A 56 3.85 8.29 0.13
C SER A 56 4.21 7.57 1.42
N ASN A 57 3.79 8.11 2.57
CA ASN A 57 4.03 7.48 3.86
C ASN A 57 3.31 6.12 3.99
N VAL A 58 2.04 6.05 3.57
CA VAL A 58 1.28 4.80 3.60
C VAL A 58 1.87 3.77 2.63
N LEU A 59 2.15 4.17 1.39
CA LEU A 59 2.70 3.27 0.37
C LEU A 59 4.08 2.74 0.76
N TYR A 60 4.96 3.61 1.29
CA TYR A 60 6.26 3.19 1.80
C TYR A 60 6.10 2.17 2.94
N SER A 61 5.20 2.44 3.89
CA SER A 61 4.96 1.53 5.01
C SER A 61 4.47 0.16 4.54
N LEU A 62 3.52 0.13 3.61
CA LEU A 62 3.01 -1.14 3.05
C LEU A 62 4.11 -1.90 2.29
N GLN A 63 4.86 -1.21 1.43
CA GLN A 63 5.96 -1.80 0.68
C GLN A 63 7.05 -2.36 1.62
N HIS A 64 7.42 -1.60 2.65
CA HIS A 64 8.40 -2.04 3.64
C HIS A 64 7.97 -3.30 4.39
N LEU A 65 6.67 -3.44 4.64
CA LEU A 65 6.09 -4.63 5.29
C LEU A 65 6.01 -5.86 4.38
N GLY A 66 6.22 -5.70 3.06
CA GLY A 66 6.20 -6.81 2.11
C GLY A 66 5.02 -6.82 1.13
N TYR A 67 4.17 -5.79 1.14
CA TYR A 67 3.12 -5.66 0.12
C TYR A 67 3.71 -5.25 -1.23
N SER A 68 3.20 -5.83 -2.30
CA SER A 68 3.48 -5.39 -3.66
C SER A 68 2.62 -4.18 -4.01
N ILE A 69 3.23 -3.14 -4.54
CA ILE A 69 2.57 -1.86 -4.86
C ILE A 69 2.34 -1.78 -6.37
N PRO A 70 1.09 -1.74 -6.84
CA PRO A 70 0.78 -1.64 -8.26
C PRO A 70 1.05 -0.24 -8.83
N PRO A 71 1.02 -0.08 -10.17
CA PRO A 71 1.00 1.25 -10.77
C PRO A 71 -0.18 2.08 -10.25
N GLN A 72 0.03 3.39 -10.06
CA GLN A 72 -1.00 4.33 -9.58
C GLN A 72 -1.69 3.85 -8.30
N ALA A 73 -0.91 3.42 -7.33
CA ALA A 73 -1.38 2.80 -6.09
C ALA A 73 -2.02 3.78 -5.09
N ASP A 74 -2.06 5.06 -5.42
CA ASP A 74 -2.72 6.09 -4.63
C ASP A 74 -3.79 6.83 -5.45
N ALA A 75 -4.90 7.14 -4.80
CA ALA A 75 -5.89 8.06 -5.30
C ALA A 75 -6.48 8.86 -4.14
N GLY A 76 -7.19 9.92 -4.44
CA GLY A 76 -7.84 10.70 -3.41
C GLY A 76 -8.40 12.00 -3.94
N TRP A 77 -9.01 12.73 -3.04
CA TRP A 77 -9.60 14.03 -3.30
C TRP A 77 -9.17 15.02 -2.23
N ILE A 78 -8.82 16.20 -2.66
CA ILE A 78 -8.52 17.31 -1.78
C ILE A 78 -9.44 18.47 -2.09
N GLY A 79 -10.18 18.92 -1.08
CA GLY A 79 -10.94 20.17 -1.14
C GLY A 79 -10.03 21.38 -1.02
N GLU A 80 -10.60 22.56 -1.23
CA GLU A 80 -9.88 23.81 -1.03
C GLU A 80 -9.38 23.90 0.42
N ALA A 81 -8.09 24.20 0.57
CA ALA A 81 -7.45 24.23 1.88
C ALA A 81 -8.10 25.29 2.80
N GLY A 82 -8.49 24.87 3.96
CA GLY A 82 -9.01 25.56 5.12
C GLY A 82 -10.00 26.71 4.90
N PRO A 83 -11.24 26.55 5.14
CA PRO A 83 -12.11 25.41 5.41
C PRO A 83 -12.96 24.98 4.21
N GLY A 84 -12.37 24.46 3.18
CA GLY A 84 -13.08 23.93 2.01
C GLY A 84 -13.97 22.74 2.32
N ALA A 85 -14.75 22.30 1.33
CA ALA A 85 -15.66 21.18 1.46
C ALA A 85 -14.92 19.87 1.73
N SER A 86 -15.54 18.97 2.47
CA SER A 86 -15.12 17.57 2.56
C SER A 86 -15.60 16.77 1.34
N TYR A 87 -15.04 15.59 1.13
CA TYR A 87 -15.31 14.75 -0.05
C TYR A 87 -16.82 14.51 -0.31
N GLY A 88 -17.60 14.33 0.75
CA GLY A 88 -19.04 14.07 0.67
C GLY A 88 -19.93 15.32 0.64
N ASP A 89 -19.36 16.50 0.85
CA ASP A 89 -20.16 17.73 0.94
C ASP A 89 -20.62 18.18 -0.45
N ASP A 90 -21.90 18.48 -0.58
CA ASP A 90 -22.53 18.98 -1.80
C ASP A 90 -22.24 18.15 -3.09
N GLY A 91 -21.80 16.91 -2.94
CA GLY A 91 -21.45 16.04 -4.05
C GLY A 91 -20.11 16.36 -4.75
N LEU A 92 -19.39 17.38 -4.31
CA LEU A 92 -18.20 17.91 -5.01
C LEU A 92 -17.11 16.86 -5.24
N GLY A 93 -16.82 16.04 -4.25
CA GLY A 93 -15.85 14.96 -4.40
C GLY A 93 -16.40 13.82 -5.27
N LEU A 94 -17.67 13.49 -5.12
CA LEU A 94 -18.36 12.43 -5.88
C LEU A 94 -18.44 12.72 -7.38
N ASP A 95 -18.62 13.99 -7.74
CA ASP A 95 -18.73 14.44 -9.12
C ASP A 95 -17.39 14.81 -9.76
N ASN A 96 -16.28 14.68 -9.02
CA ASN A 96 -14.96 15.00 -9.52
C ASN A 96 -14.42 13.91 -10.46
N ASP A 97 -14.39 14.17 -11.76
CA ASP A 97 -13.96 13.23 -12.78
C ASP A 97 -12.52 12.74 -12.59
N PHE A 98 -11.60 13.62 -12.22
CA PHE A 98 -10.20 13.26 -11.98
C PHE A 98 -10.07 12.27 -10.81
N THR A 99 -10.78 12.50 -9.70
CA THR A 99 -10.80 11.60 -8.54
C THR A 99 -11.42 10.26 -8.90
N ASN A 100 -12.54 10.26 -9.61
CA ASN A 100 -13.25 9.06 -10.04
C ASN A 100 -12.39 8.20 -10.96
N ARG A 101 -11.76 8.81 -11.95
CA ARG A 101 -10.84 8.14 -12.88
C ARG A 101 -9.66 7.52 -12.15
N ASN A 102 -8.98 8.28 -11.29
CA ASN A 102 -7.80 7.79 -10.59
C ASN A 102 -8.15 6.70 -9.57
N THR A 103 -9.28 6.82 -8.89
CA THR A 103 -9.79 5.78 -7.99
C THR A 103 -10.10 4.49 -8.76
N SER A 104 -10.71 4.60 -9.92
CA SER A 104 -10.98 3.46 -10.81
C SER A 104 -9.67 2.79 -11.25
N PHE A 105 -8.71 3.56 -11.72
CA PHE A 105 -7.42 3.01 -12.18
C PHE A 105 -6.66 2.35 -11.02
N MET A 106 -6.57 3.01 -9.87
CA MET A 106 -5.98 2.43 -8.68
C MET A 106 -6.63 1.10 -8.31
N THR A 107 -7.96 1.07 -8.26
CA THR A 107 -8.71 -0.12 -7.88
C THR A 107 -8.46 -1.29 -8.84
N TRP A 108 -8.53 -1.05 -10.15
CA TRP A 108 -8.26 -2.08 -11.15
C TRP A 108 -6.81 -2.57 -11.11
N ASN A 109 -5.85 -1.66 -11.01
CA ASN A 109 -4.44 -2.05 -10.91
C ASN A 109 -4.16 -2.87 -9.65
N LEU A 110 -4.80 -2.51 -8.53
CA LEU A 110 -4.71 -3.28 -7.29
C LEU A 110 -5.28 -4.70 -7.46
N MET A 111 -6.47 -4.81 -8.06
CA MET A 111 -7.12 -6.10 -8.33
C MET A 111 -6.31 -6.95 -9.31
N HIS A 112 -5.78 -6.35 -10.39
CA HIS A 112 -4.95 -7.06 -11.36
C HIS A 112 -3.68 -7.60 -10.72
N LEU A 113 -2.96 -6.79 -9.93
CA LEU A 113 -1.77 -7.25 -9.22
C LEU A 113 -2.10 -8.34 -8.21
N ALA A 114 -3.18 -8.18 -7.44
CA ALA A 114 -3.62 -9.21 -6.50
C ALA A 114 -3.96 -10.54 -7.21
N LYS A 115 -4.58 -10.46 -8.38
CA LYS A 115 -4.86 -11.65 -9.19
C LYS A 115 -3.58 -12.28 -9.73
N LEU A 116 -2.64 -11.51 -10.27
CA LEU A 116 -1.36 -12.02 -10.74
C LEU A 116 -0.60 -12.75 -9.63
N LEU A 117 -0.53 -12.17 -8.43
CA LEU A 117 0.11 -12.80 -7.28
C LEU A 117 -0.62 -14.08 -6.86
N LYS A 118 -1.96 -14.06 -6.86
CA LYS A 118 -2.76 -15.24 -6.53
C LYS A 118 -2.55 -16.37 -7.55
N ASP A 119 -2.55 -16.06 -8.85
CA ASP A 119 -2.36 -17.03 -9.92
C ASP A 119 -0.93 -17.62 -9.92
N ALA A 120 0.06 -16.84 -9.48
CA ALA A 120 1.44 -17.27 -9.30
C ALA A 120 1.67 -18.09 -8.01
N GLY A 121 0.66 -18.22 -7.15
CA GLY A 121 0.78 -18.90 -5.87
C GLY A 121 1.39 -18.07 -4.75
N GLY A 122 1.61 -16.78 -4.97
CA GLY A 122 2.23 -15.85 -4.02
C GLY A 122 3.35 -15.03 -4.65
N PHE A 123 4.21 -14.47 -3.83
CA PHE A 123 5.43 -13.82 -4.29
C PHE A 123 6.52 -14.90 -4.50
N PRO A 124 7.30 -14.86 -5.60
CA PRO A 124 8.31 -15.88 -5.87
C PRO A 124 9.26 -16.12 -4.70
N VAL A 125 9.57 -17.38 -4.45
CA VAL A 125 10.47 -17.82 -3.39
C VAL A 125 11.89 -17.97 -3.96
N GLY A 126 12.88 -17.58 -3.18
CA GLY A 126 14.30 -17.73 -3.51
C GLY A 126 15.09 -16.46 -3.20
N GLY A 127 16.03 -16.55 -2.28
CA GLY A 127 16.87 -15.42 -1.85
C GLY A 127 16.16 -14.35 -1.00
N ASN A 128 14.89 -14.52 -0.70
CA ASN A 128 14.04 -13.58 0.04
C ASN A 128 13.32 -14.23 1.23
N GLN A 129 13.83 -15.36 1.71
CA GLN A 129 13.29 -16.10 2.83
C GLN A 129 14.03 -15.72 4.11
N ARG A 130 13.33 -15.12 5.05
CA ARG A 130 13.90 -14.75 6.34
C ARG A 130 14.33 -15.98 7.14
N SER A 131 13.58 -17.08 7.04
CA SER A 131 13.94 -18.35 7.69
C SER A 131 15.30 -18.88 7.24
N GLU A 132 15.60 -18.80 5.95
CA GLU A 132 16.88 -19.24 5.39
C GLU A 132 18.04 -18.34 5.83
N TRP A 133 17.80 -17.02 5.85
CA TRP A 133 18.76 -16.06 6.35
C TRP A 133 19.13 -16.36 7.81
N ASP A 134 18.13 -16.56 8.67
CA ASP A 134 18.32 -16.86 10.08
C ASP A 134 18.98 -18.23 10.31
N ALA A 135 18.82 -19.18 9.37
CA ALA A 135 19.53 -20.47 9.36
C ALA A 135 20.98 -20.38 8.84
N GLY A 136 21.45 -19.18 8.47
CA GLY A 136 22.82 -18.94 8.03
C GLY A 136 23.04 -18.94 6.52
N CYS A 137 21.99 -19.09 5.70
CA CYS A 137 22.08 -19.01 4.25
C CYS A 137 22.05 -17.55 3.79
N HIS A 138 23.16 -16.81 3.97
CA HIS A 138 23.18 -15.37 3.70
C HIS A 138 23.33 -15.01 2.23
N SER A 139 23.92 -15.84 1.41
CA SER A 139 24.18 -15.56 -0.02
C SER A 139 24.39 -16.83 -0.87
N GLY A 140 23.99 -17.97 -0.37
CA GLY A 140 24.17 -19.28 -1.02
C GLY A 140 23.00 -19.71 -1.92
N TYR A 141 22.11 -18.79 -2.28
CA TYR A 141 20.98 -19.09 -3.16
C TYR A 141 21.44 -19.28 -4.59
N GLU A 142 20.89 -20.32 -5.22
CA GLU A 142 20.95 -20.41 -6.67
C GLU A 142 20.20 -19.21 -7.25
N ASN A 143 20.86 -18.50 -8.17
CA ASN A 143 20.23 -17.37 -8.85
C ASN A 143 19.07 -17.91 -9.70
N PRO A 144 17.80 -17.52 -9.44
CA PRO A 144 16.71 -17.91 -10.31
C PRO A 144 16.99 -17.37 -11.71
N GLU A 145 16.87 -18.24 -12.71
CA GLU A 145 17.15 -17.86 -14.11
C GLU A 145 16.03 -16.99 -14.67
N TYR A 146 16.07 -15.70 -14.39
CA TYR A 146 15.27 -14.68 -15.08
C TYR A 146 16.00 -14.26 -16.37
N ARG A 147 16.02 -15.13 -17.36
CA ARG A 147 16.62 -14.87 -18.67
C ARG A 147 15.54 -14.62 -19.71
#